data_810862ede1b901ed8fea81d5606bd61d
#
_entry.id   810862ede1b901ed8fea81d5606bd61d
#
_cell.length_a   1.000
_cell.length_b   1.000
_cell.length_c   1.000
_cell.angle_alpha   90.00
_cell.angle_beta   90.00
_cell.angle_gamma   90.00
#
_symmetry.space_group_name_H-M   'P 1'
#
loop_
_entity.id
_entity.type
_entity.pdbx_description
1 polymer ?
#
loop_
_entity_poly.entity_id
_entity_poly.type
_entity_poly.pdbx_seq_one_letter_code
_entity_poly.pdbx_strand_id
1 'polypeptide(L)'
;KELGEDWINGRNMSIAESIAEIQHVKSGVTYGALSVKMIGEFRPYLGMSFTSPDEAIYPESETNTRYLHARFGLMDQDLTNMAANFLGFLLEVLRYMEQNWELLVNDIEQGTIDLGIKMSEEVRSSLLKKIQPMPERAQELRGIFMQGFEEPIVPKLWPHAQFLTGVGSGGFKVYADKIKEKYMGEKIARYFTGINASEGMISVPYRLNDEKSVPVPDSMFYEFLPTDADDDFSKIVTIDQLETGKEYEVIDRKST
;
A
#
# COMPACT_ATOMS: atom_id res chain seq x y z
N LYS A 1 -19.58 7.59 -0.03
CA LYS A 1 -20.39 8.56 0.78
C LYS A 1 -19.76 8.85 2.15
N GLU A 2 -18.93 7.95 2.67
CA GLU A 2 -18.23 8.11 3.97
C GLU A 2 -16.95 8.96 3.84
N LEU A 3 -16.35 8.97 2.65
CA LEU A 3 -15.23 9.85 2.27
C LEU A 3 -15.81 11.00 1.44
N GLY A 4 -15.39 12.23 1.72
CA GLY A 4 -15.75 13.38 0.89
C GLY A 4 -15.29 13.18 -0.57
N GLU A 5 -15.77 14.01 -1.50
CA GLU A 5 -15.39 13.90 -2.92
C GLU A 5 -13.94 14.29 -3.20
N ASP A 6 -13.30 15.00 -2.28
CA ASP A 6 -11.93 15.52 -2.45
C ASP A 6 -10.83 14.45 -2.56
N TRP A 7 -11.10 13.23 -2.08
CA TRP A 7 -10.10 12.16 -2.15
C TRP A 7 -9.81 11.68 -3.59
N ILE A 8 -10.76 11.85 -4.51
CA ILE A 8 -10.65 11.42 -5.92
C ILE A 8 -9.57 12.23 -6.65
N ASN A 9 -9.43 13.51 -6.29
CA ASN A 9 -8.52 14.44 -6.94
C ASN A 9 -7.16 14.57 -6.25
N GLY A 10 -6.98 13.90 -5.11
CA GLY A 10 -5.76 13.97 -4.33
C GLY A 10 -4.71 12.97 -4.76
N ARG A 11 -3.51 13.14 -4.19
CA ARG A 11 -2.35 12.28 -4.46
C ARG A 11 -2.33 11.08 -3.53
N ASN A 12 -1.79 9.97 -4.02
CA ASN A 12 -1.67 8.71 -3.31
C ASN A 12 -0.20 8.35 -3.09
N MET A 13 0.22 8.15 -1.84
CA MET A 13 1.49 7.51 -1.54
C MET A 13 1.30 5.98 -1.57
N SER A 14 1.49 5.40 -2.75
CA SER A 14 1.38 3.95 -2.95
C SER A 14 2.74 3.28 -2.83
N ILE A 15 2.88 2.39 -1.85
CA ILE A 15 4.06 1.55 -1.68
C ILE A 15 3.83 0.26 -2.49
N ALA A 16 4.07 0.34 -3.78
CA ALA A 16 3.84 -0.73 -4.74
C ALA A 16 5.13 -1.02 -5.49
N GLU A 17 6.02 -1.78 -4.86
CA GLU A 17 7.26 -2.20 -5.50
C GLU A 17 6.99 -3.34 -6.48
N SER A 18 7.28 -3.11 -7.75
CA SER A 18 7.16 -4.11 -8.82
C SER A 18 8.50 -4.83 -9.03
N ILE A 19 8.94 -5.57 -8.01
CA ILE A 19 10.23 -6.30 -8.01
C ILE A 19 10.12 -7.67 -8.70
N ALA A 20 8.92 -8.22 -8.82
CA ALA A 20 8.73 -9.55 -9.38
C ALA A 20 8.96 -9.56 -10.89
N GLU A 21 9.94 -10.31 -11.34
CA GLU A 21 10.17 -10.55 -12.76
C GLU A 21 8.98 -11.31 -13.38
N ILE A 22 8.53 -10.82 -14.52
CA ILE A 22 7.62 -11.60 -15.37
C ILE A 22 8.43 -12.74 -15.96
N GLN A 23 8.05 -13.97 -15.62
CA GLN A 23 8.72 -15.17 -16.09
C GLN A 23 8.04 -15.70 -17.37
N HIS A 24 8.82 -16.39 -18.19
CA HIS A 24 8.34 -16.99 -19.43
C HIS A 24 8.50 -18.52 -19.33
N VAL A 25 7.41 -19.24 -19.59
CA VAL A 25 7.52 -20.70 -19.78
C VAL A 25 7.92 -21.02 -21.21
N LYS A 26 8.39 -22.25 -21.45
CA LYS A 26 8.87 -22.71 -22.77
C LYS A 26 7.86 -22.54 -23.90
N SER A 27 6.56 -22.52 -23.60
CA SER A 27 5.48 -22.25 -24.56
C SER A 27 5.32 -20.78 -24.96
N GLY A 28 6.09 -19.87 -24.36
CA GLY A 28 5.97 -18.43 -24.57
C GLY A 28 4.91 -17.73 -23.70
N VAL A 29 4.17 -18.50 -22.88
CA VAL A 29 3.22 -17.92 -21.92
C VAL A 29 3.98 -17.21 -20.81
N THR A 30 3.56 -16.00 -20.49
CA THR A 30 4.10 -15.22 -19.37
C THR A 30 3.34 -15.52 -18.09
N TYR A 31 4.05 -15.60 -16.97
CA TYR A 31 3.43 -15.69 -15.66
C TYR A 31 4.18 -14.83 -14.64
N GLY A 32 3.46 -14.35 -13.63
CA GLY A 32 3.99 -13.46 -12.59
C GLY A 32 2.87 -12.95 -11.71
N ALA A 33 3.20 -12.12 -10.73
CA ALA A 33 2.21 -11.51 -9.86
C ALA A 33 1.25 -10.60 -10.66
N LEU A 34 -0.06 -10.78 -10.47
CA LEU A 34 -1.08 -9.99 -11.17
C LEU A 34 -0.93 -8.49 -10.90
N SER A 35 -0.59 -8.11 -9.66
CA SER A 35 -0.32 -6.72 -9.27
C SER A 35 0.78 -6.06 -10.10
N VAL A 36 1.86 -6.79 -10.40
CA VAL A 36 2.96 -6.30 -11.24
C VAL A 36 2.49 -6.01 -12.65
N LYS A 37 1.68 -6.91 -13.24
CA LYS A 37 1.12 -6.73 -14.56
C LYS A 37 0.16 -5.53 -14.60
N MET A 38 -0.75 -5.44 -13.64
CA MET A 38 -1.71 -4.32 -13.56
C MET A 38 -1.01 -2.97 -13.42
N ILE A 39 -0.04 -2.86 -12.51
CA ILE A 39 0.73 -1.63 -12.34
C ILE A 39 1.47 -1.28 -13.64
N GLY A 40 2.00 -2.28 -14.35
CA GLY A 40 2.65 -2.09 -15.65
C GLY A 40 1.74 -1.48 -16.72
N GLU A 41 0.50 -1.94 -16.81
CA GLU A 41 -0.50 -1.40 -17.75
C GLU A 41 -0.89 0.05 -17.42
N PHE A 42 -0.92 0.43 -16.15
CA PHE A 42 -1.22 1.78 -15.69
C PHE A 42 0.00 2.71 -15.61
N ARG A 43 1.21 2.21 -15.88
CA ARG A 43 2.46 2.98 -15.76
C ARG A 43 2.42 4.39 -16.36
N PRO A 44 1.86 4.64 -17.56
CA PRO A 44 1.79 6.00 -18.13
C PRO A 44 0.97 7.00 -17.29
N TYR A 45 0.09 6.51 -16.43
CA TYR A 45 -0.83 7.32 -15.63
C TYR A 45 -0.43 7.42 -14.16
N LEU A 46 0.55 6.63 -13.69
CA LEU A 46 0.94 6.59 -12.27
C LEU A 46 1.35 7.98 -11.75
N GLY A 47 2.12 8.73 -12.52
CA GLY A 47 2.56 10.07 -12.14
C GLY A 47 1.43 11.10 -11.94
N MET A 48 0.22 10.83 -12.44
CA MET A 48 -0.94 11.70 -12.22
C MET A 48 -1.56 11.51 -10.83
N SER A 49 -1.48 10.31 -10.28
CA SER A 49 -2.13 9.95 -9.01
C SER A 49 -1.13 9.60 -7.91
N PHE A 50 0.04 9.09 -8.25
CA PHE A 50 1.02 8.64 -7.27
C PHE A 50 2.06 9.71 -6.97
N THR A 51 2.44 9.84 -5.69
CA THR A 51 3.56 10.71 -5.28
C THR A 51 4.90 10.08 -5.64
N SER A 52 4.99 8.76 -5.58
CA SER A 52 6.23 8.02 -5.81
C SER A 52 6.62 8.00 -7.29
N PRO A 53 7.91 8.22 -7.60
CA PRO A 53 8.40 8.16 -8.96
C PRO A 53 8.50 6.71 -9.46
N ASP A 54 8.62 6.55 -10.78
CA ASP A 54 8.79 5.25 -11.43
C ASP A 54 9.94 4.43 -10.83
N GLU A 55 11.03 5.10 -10.45
CA GLU A 55 12.23 4.48 -9.88
C GLU A 55 11.99 3.86 -8.49
N ALA A 56 10.93 4.28 -7.79
CA ALA A 56 10.49 3.65 -6.55
C ALA A 56 9.51 2.50 -6.78
N ILE A 57 8.72 2.56 -7.85
CA ILE A 57 7.71 1.55 -8.20
C ILE A 57 8.36 0.39 -8.98
N TYR A 58 9.32 0.70 -9.84
CA TYR A 58 10.12 -0.25 -10.62
C TYR A 58 11.60 -0.14 -10.26
N PRO A 59 11.97 -0.50 -9.02
CA PRO A 59 13.32 -0.27 -8.54
C PRO A 59 14.33 -1.18 -9.24
N GLU A 60 15.49 -0.61 -9.58
CA GLU A 60 16.68 -1.38 -9.87
C GLU A 60 17.24 -2.01 -8.58
N SER A 61 18.03 -3.07 -8.72
CA SER A 61 18.73 -3.67 -7.59
C SER A 61 19.52 -2.60 -6.82
N GLU A 62 19.53 -2.67 -5.50
CA GLU A 62 20.18 -1.73 -4.57
C GLU A 62 19.51 -0.35 -4.42
N THR A 63 18.45 -0.02 -5.16
CA THR A 63 17.73 1.25 -4.98
C THR A 63 17.06 1.30 -3.60
N ASN A 64 17.33 2.36 -2.83
CA ASN A 64 16.65 2.60 -1.54
C ASN A 64 15.22 3.15 -1.78
N THR A 65 14.28 2.24 -1.98
CA THR A 65 12.87 2.57 -2.25
C THR A 65 12.19 3.26 -1.08
N ARG A 66 12.55 2.93 0.17
CA ARG A 66 12.00 3.58 1.37
C ARG A 66 12.32 5.07 1.39
N TYR A 67 13.55 5.43 1.04
CA TYR A 67 13.93 6.83 0.88
C TYR A 67 13.10 7.52 -0.20
N LEU A 68 12.93 6.89 -1.37
CA LEU A 68 12.20 7.48 -2.48
C LEU A 68 10.72 7.69 -2.13
N HIS A 69 10.04 6.68 -1.61
CA HIS A 69 8.65 6.81 -1.18
C HIS A 69 8.48 7.89 -0.11
N ALA A 70 9.36 7.90 0.89
CA ALA A 70 9.34 8.90 1.95
C ALA A 70 9.55 10.32 1.42
N ARG A 71 10.61 10.54 0.64
CA ARG A 71 10.97 11.85 0.10
C ARG A 71 9.88 12.42 -0.79
N PHE A 72 9.44 11.66 -1.80
CA PHE A 72 8.44 12.14 -2.76
C PHE A 72 7.06 12.29 -2.11
N GLY A 73 6.72 11.48 -1.11
CA GLY A 73 5.53 11.68 -0.30
C GLY A 73 5.60 12.99 0.51
N LEU A 74 6.75 13.28 1.15
CA LEU A 74 6.94 14.51 1.93
C LEU A 74 6.95 15.78 1.08
N MET A 75 7.37 15.72 -0.18
CA MET A 75 7.31 16.85 -1.11
C MET A 75 5.87 17.25 -1.46
N ASP A 76 4.94 16.32 -1.42
CA ASP A 76 3.55 16.54 -1.81
C ASP A 76 2.70 16.93 -0.60
N GLN A 77 1.99 18.06 -0.69
CA GLN A 77 1.08 18.54 0.37
C GLN A 77 -0.35 18.01 0.20
N ASP A 78 -0.71 17.64 -1.04
CA ASP A 78 -2.07 17.26 -1.40
C ASP A 78 -2.31 15.74 -1.30
N LEU A 79 -1.53 15.06 -0.45
CA LEU A 79 -1.68 13.64 -0.22
C LEU A 79 -2.99 13.36 0.51
N THR A 80 -3.86 12.57 -0.12
CA THR A 80 -5.18 12.22 0.42
C THR A 80 -5.26 10.79 0.93
N ASN A 81 -4.42 9.91 0.40
CA ASN A 81 -4.42 8.52 0.86
C ASN A 81 -3.04 7.87 0.79
N MET A 82 -2.90 6.81 1.56
CA MET A 82 -1.73 5.94 1.55
C MET A 82 -2.16 4.52 1.23
N ALA A 83 -1.38 3.85 0.39
CA ALA A 83 -1.65 2.48 -0.01
C ALA A 83 -0.40 1.62 0.03
N ALA A 84 -0.57 0.35 0.36
CA ALA A 84 0.47 -0.65 0.19
C ALA A 84 -0.16 -2.01 -0.09
N ASN A 85 0.47 -2.85 -0.91
CA ASN A 85 0.03 -4.22 -1.07
C ASN A 85 -0.04 -4.92 0.30
N PHE A 86 1.02 -4.81 1.09
CA PHE A 86 1.07 -5.26 2.48
C PHE A 86 1.44 -4.08 3.37
N LEU A 87 0.67 -3.81 4.40
CA LEU A 87 0.87 -2.65 5.28
C LEU A 87 2.21 -2.67 6.03
N GLY A 88 2.89 -3.82 6.11
CA GLY A 88 4.26 -3.91 6.61
C GLY A 88 5.23 -3.01 5.85
N PHE A 89 5.11 -2.91 4.52
CA PHE A 89 5.97 -2.05 3.71
C PHE A 89 5.72 -0.55 4.00
N LEU A 90 4.47 -0.16 4.17
CA LEU A 90 4.17 1.23 4.57
C LEU A 90 4.73 1.54 5.97
N LEU A 91 4.62 0.60 6.91
CA LEU A 91 5.22 0.77 8.24
C LEU A 91 6.74 0.97 8.16
N GLU A 92 7.43 0.27 7.26
CA GLU A 92 8.87 0.47 7.04
C GLU A 92 9.19 1.86 6.48
N VAL A 93 8.38 2.40 5.56
CA VAL A 93 8.55 3.76 5.04
C VAL A 93 8.32 4.80 6.13
N LEU A 94 7.28 4.64 6.96
CA LEU A 94 7.01 5.56 8.07
C LEU A 94 8.13 5.53 9.13
N ARG A 95 8.66 4.34 9.44
CA ARG A 95 9.83 4.19 10.32
C ARG A 95 11.08 4.83 9.72
N TYR A 96 11.27 4.68 8.42
CA TYR A 96 12.37 5.31 7.73
C TYR A 96 12.29 6.84 7.83
N MET A 97 11.10 7.43 7.66
CA MET A 97 10.88 8.86 7.88
C MET A 97 11.26 9.28 9.30
N GLU A 98 10.76 8.55 10.32
CA GLU A 98 11.07 8.84 11.72
C GLU A 98 12.56 8.83 12.01
N GLN A 99 13.29 7.87 11.46
CA GLN A 99 14.72 7.68 11.71
C GLN A 99 15.62 8.63 10.90
N ASN A 100 15.14 9.12 9.76
CA ASN A 100 15.97 9.85 8.79
C ASN A 100 15.35 11.21 8.38
N TRP A 101 14.45 11.77 9.19
CA TRP A 101 13.72 12.98 8.80
C TRP A 101 14.64 14.18 8.55
N GLU A 102 15.74 14.33 9.28
CA GLU A 102 16.70 15.43 9.08
C GLU A 102 17.34 15.36 7.69
N LEU A 103 17.78 14.17 7.28
CA LEU A 103 18.33 13.94 5.95
C LEU A 103 17.28 14.22 4.88
N LEU A 104 16.06 13.68 5.02
CA LEU A 104 14.96 13.88 4.08
C LEU A 104 14.61 15.36 3.92
N VAL A 105 14.51 16.08 5.01
CA VAL A 105 14.20 17.52 5.01
C VAL A 105 15.31 18.33 4.36
N ASN A 106 16.59 18.04 4.66
CA ASN A 106 17.73 18.72 4.05
C ASN A 106 17.78 18.47 2.54
N ASP A 107 17.54 17.26 2.09
CA ASP A 107 17.49 16.91 0.68
C ASP A 107 16.33 17.60 -0.06
N ILE A 108 15.17 17.74 0.59
CA ILE A 108 14.03 18.49 0.06
C ILE A 108 14.35 19.98 -0.03
N GLU A 109 14.96 20.56 1.00
CA GLU A 109 15.35 21.97 1.05
C GLU A 109 16.29 22.36 -0.10
N GLN A 110 17.28 21.49 -0.35
CA GLN A 110 18.34 21.76 -1.33
C GLN A 110 18.00 21.25 -2.74
N GLY A 111 16.97 20.42 -2.90
CA GLY A 111 16.67 19.74 -4.18
C GLY A 111 17.76 18.73 -4.57
N THR A 112 18.35 18.05 -3.59
CA THR A 112 19.45 17.08 -3.77
C THR A 112 19.03 15.67 -3.33
N ILE A 113 19.90 14.72 -3.57
CA ILE A 113 19.84 13.36 -3.02
C ILE A 113 21.19 13.08 -2.38
N ASP A 114 21.19 12.82 -1.07
CA ASP A 114 22.40 12.52 -0.34
C ASP A 114 23.19 11.36 -0.99
N LEU A 115 24.51 11.50 -1.07
CA LEU A 115 25.36 10.53 -1.75
C LEU A 115 25.41 9.17 -1.08
N GLY A 116 25.10 9.08 0.21
CA GLY A 116 24.98 7.84 0.95
C GLY A 116 23.73 7.01 0.62
N ILE A 117 22.76 7.60 -0.11
CA ILE A 117 21.56 6.87 -0.54
C ILE A 117 21.93 5.96 -1.70
N LYS A 118 21.74 4.66 -1.50
CA LYS A 118 22.06 3.63 -2.50
C LYS A 118 21.11 3.68 -3.69
N MET A 119 21.65 3.80 -4.87
CA MET A 119 21.00 3.70 -6.18
C MET A 119 22.06 3.78 -7.29
N SER A 120 21.72 3.37 -8.51
CA SER A 120 22.62 3.57 -9.67
C SER A 120 22.74 5.05 -10.05
N GLU A 121 23.80 5.40 -10.78
CA GLU A 121 23.98 6.77 -11.28
C GLU A 121 22.89 7.16 -12.30
N GLU A 122 22.39 6.22 -13.07
CA GLU A 122 21.28 6.42 -14.01
C GLU A 122 20.00 6.79 -13.26
N VAL A 123 19.65 6.05 -12.20
CA VAL A 123 18.51 6.34 -11.34
C VAL A 123 18.68 7.70 -10.68
N ARG A 124 19.85 7.99 -10.10
CA ARG A 124 20.15 9.27 -9.47
C ARG A 124 19.97 10.44 -10.46
N SER A 125 20.54 10.32 -11.64
CA SER A 125 20.44 11.35 -12.68
C SER A 125 19.00 11.55 -13.16
N SER A 126 18.20 10.49 -13.26
CA SER A 126 16.78 10.57 -13.60
C SER A 126 15.99 11.31 -12.52
N LEU A 127 16.21 10.97 -11.26
CA LEU A 127 15.52 11.58 -10.13
C LEU A 127 15.87 13.05 -9.96
N LEU A 128 17.15 13.44 -10.14
CA LEU A 128 17.59 14.84 -10.06
C LEU A 128 16.91 15.76 -11.08
N LYS A 129 16.41 15.22 -12.19
CA LYS A 129 15.61 15.99 -13.16
C LYS A 129 14.17 16.23 -12.70
N LYS A 130 13.68 15.45 -11.75
CA LYS A 130 12.29 15.49 -11.25
C LYS A 130 12.15 16.31 -9.97
N ILE A 131 13.25 16.72 -9.36
CA ILE A 131 13.27 17.42 -8.07
C ILE A 131 13.85 18.83 -8.23
N GLN A 132 13.42 19.70 -7.35
CA GLN A 132 13.91 21.06 -7.23
C GLN A 132 13.98 21.45 -5.75
N PRO A 133 14.73 22.50 -5.37
CA PRO A 133 14.73 23.03 -4.02
C PRO A 133 13.32 23.44 -3.56
N MET A 134 12.94 23.03 -2.36
CA MET A 134 11.64 23.35 -1.73
C MET A 134 11.86 23.86 -0.30
N PRO A 135 12.50 25.05 -0.11
CA PRO A 135 12.87 25.53 1.22
C PRO A 135 11.66 25.80 2.14
N GLU A 136 10.55 26.29 1.58
CA GLU A 136 9.34 26.55 2.38
C GLU A 136 8.73 25.24 2.91
N ARG A 137 8.62 24.21 2.05
CA ARG A 137 8.15 22.90 2.46
C ARG A 137 9.09 22.26 3.48
N ALA A 138 10.39 22.38 3.28
CA ALA A 138 11.39 21.86 4.20
C ALA A 138 11.30 22.54 5.58
N GLN A 139 11.07 23.85 5.63
CA GLN A 139 10.88 24.59 6.89
C GLN A 139 9.61 24.11 7.63
N GLU A 140 8.50 23.92 6.90
CA GLU A 140 7.26 23.37 7.46
C GLU A 140 7.49 21.98 8.05
N LEU A 141 8.06 21.06 7.26
CA LEU A 141 8.37 19.70 7.67
C LEU A 141 9.28 19.66 8.90
N ARG A 142 10.33 20.48 8.92
CA ARG A 142 11.25 20.61 10.07
C ARG A 142 10.50 21.01 11.32
N GLY A 143 9.61 21.99 11.23
CA GLY A 143 8.77 22.42 12.35
C GLY A 143 7.85 21.33 12.88
N ILE A 144 7.32 20.46 11.99
CA ILE A 144 6.48 19.32 12.37
C ILE A 144 7.33 18.23 13.04
N PHE A 145 8.44 17.82 12.43
CA PHE A 145 9.29 16.74 12.94
C PHE A 145 9.96 17.09 14.28
N MET A 146 10.32 18.34 14.50
CA MET A 146 10.88 18.80 15.78
C MET A 146 9.90 18.68 16.96
N GLN A 147 8.60 18.53 16.72
CA GLN A 147 7.61 18.24 17.77
C GLN A 147 7.70 16.79 18.27
N GLY A 148 8.46 15.94 17.58
CA GLY A 148 8.61 14.52 17.89
C GLY A 148 7.48 13.65 17.35
N PHE A 149 7.50 12.37 17.76
CA PHE A 149 6.63 11.29 17.26
C PHE A 149 5.78 10.66 18.38
N GLU A 150 5.63 11.39 19.50
CA GLU A 150 4.75 10.94 20.60
C GLU A 150 3.27 10.99 20.21
N GLU A 151 2.93 11.92 19.31
CA GLU A 151 1.60 12.06 18.72
C GLU A 151 1.61 11.60 17.24
N PRO A 152 0.49 11.06 16.73
CA PRO A 152 0.39 10.68 15.32
C PRO A 152 0.79 11.81 14.38
N ILE A 153 1.84 11.57 13.59
CA ILE A 153 2.47 12.61 12.78
C ILE A 153 1.82 12.76 11.40
N VAL A 154 1.23 11.71 10.85
CA VAL A 154 0.65 11.71 9.49
C VAL A 154 -0.39 12.82 9.30
N PRO A 155 -1.33 13.07 10.22
CA PRO A 155 -2.28 14.18 10.09
C PRO A 155 -1.65 15.57 10.14
N LYS A 156 -0.43 15.70 10.69
CA LYS A 156 0.33 16.95 10.72
C LYS A 156 1.09 17.16 9.40
N LEU A 157 1.67 16.10 8.85
CA LEU A 157 2.40 16.12 7.57
C LEU A 157 1.47 16.31 6.37
N TRP A 158 0.28 15.68 6.43
CA TRP A 158 -0.72 15.67 5.37
C TRP A 158 -2.13 15.88 5.95
N PRO A 159 -2.54 17.13 6.13
CA PRO A 159 -3.85 17.46 6.72
C PRO A 159 -5.05 16.93 5.93
N HIS A 160 -4.86 16.66 4.63
CA HIS A 160 -5.89 16.14 3.73
C HIS A 160 -5.90 14.59 3.64
N ALA A 161 -5.01 13.90 4.36
CA ALA A 161 -4.99 12.45 4.39
C ALA A 161 -6.27 11.89 5.04
N GLN A 162 -7.01 11.05 4.32
CA GLN A 162 -8.33 10.55 4.72
C GLN A 162 -8.33 9.06 5.02
N PHE A 163 -7.58 8.25 4.26
CA PHE A 163 -7.61 6.81 4.46
C PHE A 163 -6.30 6.11 4.12
N LEU A 164 -6.18 4.92 4.67
CA LEU A 164 -5.14 3.94 4.44
C LEU A 164 -5.76 2.71 3.79
N THR A 165 -5.16 2.18 2.73
CA THR A 165 -5.61 0.93 2.12
C THR A 165 -4.46 -0.07 1.96
N GLY A 166 -4.80 -1.36 2.05
CA GLY A 166 -3.85 -2.46 1.88
C GLY A 166 -4.27 -3.73 2.60
N VAL A 167 -3.47 -4.78 2.46
CA VAL A 167 -3.65 -6.01 3.24
C VAL A 167 -3.20 -5.76 4.67
N GLY A 168 -4.16 -5.68 5.58
CA GLY A 168 -3.95 -5.33 6.99
C GLY A 168 -4.91 -6.04 7.95
N SER A 169 -5.56 -7.13 7.50
CA SER A 169 -6.41 -8.00 8.32
C SER A 169 -5.75 -9.35 8.59
N GLY A 170 -6.35 -10.16 9.44
CA GLY A 170 -5.81 -11.46 9.82
C GLY A 170 -4.40 -11.34 10.41
N GLY A 171 -3.45 -12.13 9.94
CA GLY A 171 -2.05 -12.12 10.40
C GLY A 171 -1.31 -10.80 10.18
N PHE A 172 -1.80 -9.94 9.26
CA PHE A 172 -1.22 -8.63 8.97
C PHE A 172 -1.78 -7.50 9.84
N LYS A 173 -2.79 -7.77 10.68
CA LYS A 173 -3.42 -6.79 11.57
C LYS A 173 -2.41 -6.04 12.44
N VAL A 174 -1.39 -6.72 12.92
CA VAL A 174 -0.34 -6.12 13.76
C VAL A 174 0.34 -4.91 13.11
N TYR A 175 0.49 -4.91 11.79
CA TYR A 175 1.06 -3.77 11.06
C TYR A 175 0.06 -2.62 10.96
N ALA A 176 -1.20 -2.93 10.66
CA ALA A 176 -2.27 -1.94 10.59
C ALA A 176 -2.48 -1.22 11.94
N ASP A 177 -2.49 -1.97 13.04
CA ASP A 177 -2.65 -1.41 14.39
C ASP A 177 -1.45 -0.54 14.76
N LYS A 178 -0.21 -0.97 14.51
CA LYS A 178 1.00 -0.16 14.76
C LYS A 178 1.01 1.15 13.95
N ILE A 179 0.59 1.09 12.67
CA ILE A 179 0.50 2.29 11.83
C ILE A 179 -0.54 3.25 12.41
N LYS A 180 -1.72 2.73 12.78
CA LYS A 180 -2.78 3.53 13.38
C LYS A 180 -2.35 4.17 14.67
N GLU A 181 -1.86 3.38 15.63
CA GLU A 181 -1.50 3.84 16.97
C GLU A 181 -0.38 4.88 16.94
N LYS A 182 0.67 4.62 16.19
CA LYS A 182 1.88 5.44 16.24
C LYS A 182 1.86 6.61 15.25
N TYR A 183 1.34 6.42 14.04
CA TYR A 183 1.54 7.39 12.97
C TYR A 183 0.28 8.10 12.48
N MET A 184 -0.88 7.43 12.46
CA MET A 184 -2.08 7.96 11.80
C MET A 184 -3.16 8.46 12.76
N GLY A 185 -3.30 7.85 13.93
CA GLY A 185 -4.38 8.16 14.87
C GLY A 185 -5.76 7.74 14.36
N GLU A 186 -6.81 8.27 15.00
CA GLU A 186 -8.21 7.91 14.70
C GLU A 186 -8.81 8.63 13.48
N LYS A 187 -8.21 9.73 13.04
CA LYS A 187 -8.76 10.55 11.95
C LYS A 187 -8.66 9.90 10.58
N ILE A 188 -7.67 9.02 10.39
CA ILE A 188 -7.43 8.36 9.11
C ILE A 188 -8.13 7.02 9.11
N ALA A 189 -9.10 6.87 8.21
CA ALA A 189 -9.86 5.64 8.06
C ALA A 189 -9.00 4.51 7.48
N ARG A 190 -9.32 3.26 7.84
CA ARG A 190 -8.70 2.06 7.25
C ARG A 190 -9.68 1.42 6.29
N TYR A 191 -9.20 1.15 5.11
CA TYR A 191 -9.90 0.38 4.09
C TYR A 191 -9.06 -0.84 3.74
N PHE A 192 -9.37 -1.97 4.35
CA PHE A 192 -8.66 -3.21 4.05
C PHE A 192 -9.11 -3.74 2.69
N THR A 193 -8.16 -4.11 1.85
CA THR A 193 -8.49 -4.87 0.64
C THR A 193 -9.05 -6.21 1.07
N GLY A 194 -10.17 -6.64 0.51
CA GLY A 194 -10.77 -7.93 0.82
C GLY A 194 -9.84 -9.12 0.59
N ILE A 195 -10.37 -10.29 0.45
CA ILE A 195 -9.58 -11.50 0.16
C ILE A 195 -9.49 -11.68 -1.36
N ASN A 196 -8.26 -11.77 -1.85
CA ASN A 196 -7.97 -12.01 -3.26
C ASN A 196 -7.11 -13.26 -3.42
N ALA A 197 -7.42 -14.07 -4.41
CA ALA A 197 -6.62 -15.19 -4.85
C ALA A 197 -6.22 -15.02 -6.33
N SER A 198 -5.33 -15.86 -6.84
CA SER A 198 -4.98 -15.85 -8.27
C SER A 198 -6.17 -16.17 -9.17
N GLU A 199 -7.16 -16.87 -8.63
CA GLU A 199 -8.39 -17.30 -9.29
C GLU A 199 -9.41 -16.17 -9.42
N GLY A 200 -9.39 -15.18 -8.51
CA GLY A 200 -10.31 -14.07 -8.53
C GLY A 200 -10.44 -13.34 -7.19
N MET A 201 -11.36 -12.40 -7.16
CA MET A 201 -11.69 -11.63 -5.95
C MET A 201 -12.71 -12.41 -5.11
N ILE A 202 -12.28 -12.93 -3.96
CA ILE A 202 -13.12 -13.73 -3.07
C ILE A 202 -14.09 -12.83 -2.30
N SER A 203 -13.60 -11.72 -1.74
CA SER A 203 -14.43 -10.81 -0.98
C SER A 203 -13.97 -9.37 -1.10
N VAL A 204 -14.89 -8.44 -0.85
CA VAL A 204 -14.63 -6.99 -0.79
C VAL A 204 -14.93 -6.46 0.60
N PRO A 205 -14.27 -5.37 1.03
CA PRO A 205 -14.52 -4.74 2.32
C PRO A 205 -15.99 -4.33 2.47
N TYR A 206 -16.54 -4.54 3.65
CA TYR A 206 -17.92 -4.17 3.95
C TYR A 206 -18.06 -2.65 4.19
N ARG A 207 -17.14 -2.07 4.96
CA ARG A 207 -17.10 -0.63 5.27
C ARG A 207 -15.72 -0.21 5.78
N LEU A 208 -15.52 1.10 5.91
CA LEU A 208 -14.30 1.66 6.51
C LEU A 208 -14.15 1.22 7.98
N ASN A 209 -12.91 1.06 8.41
CA ASN A 209 -12.52 0.67 9.78
C ASN A 209 -13.09 -0.69 10.24
N ASP A 210 -13.63 -1.49 9.34
CA ASP A 210 -14.15 -2.83 9.62
C ASP A 210 -13.27 -3.88 8.91
N GLU A 211 -13.01 -4.98 9.59
CA GLU A 211 -12.28 -6.13 9.03
C GLU A 211 -13.21 -7.09 8.27
N LYS A 212 -14.53 -6.89 8.40
CA LYS A 212 -15.51 -7.72 7.72
C LYS A 212 -15.51 -7.46 6.22
N SER A 213 -15.68 -8.52 5.47
CA SER A 213 -15.81 -8.47 4.03
C SER A 213 -17.06 -9.22 3.56
N VAL A 214 -17.51 -8.89 2.37
CA VAL A 214 -18.65 -9.53 1.73
C VAL A 214 -18.13 -10.36 0.57
N PRO A 215 -18.48 -11.64 0.45
CA PRO A 215 -18.15 -12.46 -0.72
C PRO A 215 -18.64 -11.83 -2.02
N VAL A 216 -17.89 -12.02 -3.11
CA VAL A 216 -18.26 -11.58 -4.46
C VAL A 216 -18.83 -12.79 -5.21
N PRO A 217 -20.15 -13.01 -5.21
CA PRO A 217 -20.76 -14.26 -5.67
C PRO A 217 -20.55 -14.53 -7.16
N ASP A 218 -20.33 -13.49 -7.95
CA ASP A 218 -20.14 -13.61 -9.40
C ASP A 218 -18.69 -13.89 -9.81
N SER A 219 -17.74 -13.91 -8.85
CA SER A 219 -16.31 -14.09 -9.18
C SER A 219 -15.92 -15.56 -9.30
N MET A 220 -16.56 -16.45 -8.54
CA MET A 220 -16.26 -17.88 -8.52
C MET A 220 -17.37 -18.67 -7.83
N PHE A 221 -17.32 -20.01 -7.98
CA PHE A 221 -18.18 -20.90 -7.21
C PHE A 221 -17.54 -21.19 -5.85
N TYR A 222 -18.24 -20.87 -4.79
CA TYR A 222 -17.76 -21.02 -3.42
C TYR A 222 -18.30 -22.30 -2.79
N GLU A 223 -17.39 -23.07 -2.23
CA GLU A 223 -17.67 -24.19 -1.33
C GLU A 223 -16.99 -23.92 0.02
N PHE A 224 -17.58 -24.42 1.07
CA PHE A 224 -17.13 -24.16 2.44
C PHE A 224 -17.05 -25.47 3.22
N LEU A 225 -15.89 -25.75 3.78
CA LEU A 225 -15.69 -26.88 4.68
C LEU A 225 -15.70 -26.38 6.13
N PRO A 226 -16.59 -26.91 7.02
CA PRO A 226 -16.51 -26.58 8.44
C PRO A 226 -15.12 -26.90 9.00
N THR A 227 -14.53 -25.99 9.79
CA THR A 227 -13.17 -26.18 10.34
C THR A 227 -13.06 -27.36 11.31
N ASP A 228 -14.18 -27.84 11.82
CA ASP A 228 -14.30 -29.03 12.66
C ASP A 228 -14.57 -30.33 11.88
N ALA A 229 -14.48 -30.29 10.56
CA ALA A 229 -14.79 -31.42 9.68
C ALA A 229 -13.64 -32.43 9.53
N ASP A 230 -12.42 -32.15 10.02
CA ASP A 230 -11.24 -33.02 9.93
C ASP A 230 -11.00 -33.57 8.49
N ASP A 231 -11.01 -32.69 7.47
CA ASP A 231 -10.88 -33.03 6.05
C ASP A 231 -11.99 -33.95 5.48
N ASP A 232 -13.11 -34.05 6.15
CA ASP A 232 -14.26 -34.78 5.63
C ASP A 232 -15.01 -33.94 4.58
N PHE A 233 -14.59 -34.04 3.33
CA PHE A 233 -15.19 -33.32 2.19
C PHE A 233 -16.65 -33.64 1.90
N SER A 234 -17.23 -34.68 2.53
CA SER A 234 -18.67 -34.94 2.46
C SER A 234 -19.51 -33.90 3.21
N LYS A 235 -18.88 -33.09 4.08
CA LYS A 235 -19.49 -32.00 4.85
C LYS A 235 -19.41 -30.64 4.17
N ILE A 236 -18.91 -30.57 2.95
CA ILE A 236 -18.88 -29.33 2.16
C ILE A 236 -20.29 -28.77 2.02
N VAL A 237 -20.41 -27.47 2.24
CA VAL A 237 -21.67 -26.73 2.11
C VAL A 237 -21.50 -25.57 1.11
N THR A 238 -22.61 -25.08 0.59
CA THR A 238 -22.66 -23.89 -0.26
C THR A 238 -22.97 -22.63 0.54
N ILE A 239 -22.83 -21.44 -0.06
CA ILE A 239 -22.95 -20.15 0.61
C ILE A 239 -24.32 -19.96 1.31
N ASP A 240 -25.38 -20.52 0.76
CA ASP A 240 -26.74 -20.49 1.30
C ASP A 240 -26.97 -21.41 2.52
N GLN A 241 -26.00 -22.30 2.78
CA GLN A 241 -26.03 -23.25 3.89
C GLN A 241 -25.13 -22.83 5.07
N LEU A 242 -24.45 -21.67 4.94
CA LEU A 242 -23.58 -21.16 6.00
C LEU A 242 -24.38 -20.77 7.24
N GLU A 243 -23.87 -21.15 8.41
CA GLU A 243 -24.47 -20.81 9.69
C GLU A 243 -23.66 -19.70 10.39
N THR A 244 -24.37 -18.67 10.87
CA THR A 244 -23.73 -17.57 11.60
C THR A 244 -23.02 -18.07 12.86
N GLY A 245 -21.77 -17.67 13.04
CA GLY A 245 -20.96 -18.02 14.20
C GLY A 245 -20.15 -19.30 14.06
N LYS A 246 -20.29 -20.03 12.97
CA LYS A 246 -19.40 -21.13 12.60
C LYS A 246 -18.23 -20.66 11.77
N GLU A 247 -17.11 -21.36 11.86
CA GLU A 247 -15.91 -21.13 11.06
C GLU A 247 -15.83 -22.15 9.93
N TYR A 248 -15.40 -21.68 8.75
CA TYR A 248 -15.30 -22.48 7.55
C TYR A 248 -14.00 -22.18 6.82
N GLU A 249 -13.43 -23.19 6.20
CA GLU A 249 -12.42 -23.05 5.16
C GLU A 249 -13.10 -22.83 3.82
N VAL A 250 -12.65 -21.82 3.08
CA VAL A 250 -13.13 -21.57 1.73
C VAL A 250 -12.41 -22.52 0.78
N ILE A 251 -13.16 -23.36 0.07
CA ILE A 251 -12.63 -24.23 -0.96
C ILE A 251 -12.82 -23.54 -2.30
N ASP A 252 -11.71 -23.22 -2.93
CA ASP A 252 -11.66 -22.63 -4.24
C ASP A 252 -11.58 -23.76 -5.28
N ARG A 253 -12.64 -23.94 -6.07
CA ARG A 253 -12.61 -24.84 -7.21
C ARG A 253 -12.37 -24.03 -8.48
N LYS A 254 -11.25 -24.32 -9.11
CA LYS A 254 -11.02 -23.89 -10.49
C LYS A 254 -12.13 -24.45 -11.37
N SER A 255 -12.80 -23.55 -12.09
CA SER A 255 -13.62 -23.97 -13.24
C SER A 255 -12.67 -24.64 -14.24
N THR A 256 -12.83 -25.93 -14.44
CA THR A 256 -12.15 -26.69 -15.50
C THR A 256 -12.71 -26.27 -16.85
#